data_daca6bb01636f13eb8955fa5e79ede6f
#
_entry.id   daca6bb01636f13eb8955fa5e79ede6f
#
_cell.length_a   1.000
_cell.length_b   1.000
_cell.length_c   1.000
_cell.angle_alpha   90.00
_cell.angle_beta   90.00
_cell.angle_gamma   90.00
#
_symmetry.space_group_name_H-M   'P 1'
#
loop_
_entity.id
_entity.type
_entity.pdbx_description
1 polymer ?
#
loop_
_entity_poly.entity_id
_entity_poly.type
_entity_poly.pdbx_seq_one_letter_code
_entity_poly.pdbx_strand_id
1 'polypeptide(L)'
;MLIAGFPAGSFGTNCYVIAPAAGERCVVLDPGQDAVDGVAEILREHRLRPAAVVLTHGHLDHMWSVVPVCGAHDVPAYIHPADRFMLADPLRGVSPQFAAIVGAETFTEPDEVRELTDGKPLGLEGVLGFDLVVDHAPGHTKGSVTFTLPRLDEAGDPDVMFSGDLLFAGSVGRSDLPGGDPAELNASLARVVLPRPDDMIVLPGHGGGTTIGRERASNPFLRGLKSVDTARPGL
;
A
#
# COMPACT_ATOMS: atom_id res chain seq x y z
N MET A 1 -15.17 9.61 -5.94
CA MET A 1 -14.26 9.04 -4.92
C MET A 1 -13.34 10.12 -4.39
N LEU A 2 -13.09 10.14 -3.07
CA LEU A 2 -12.12 11.02 -2.44
C LEU A 2 -10.86 10.21 -2.14
N ILE A 3 -9.73 10.64 -2.70
CA ILE A 3 -8.40 10.11 -2.40
C ILE A 3 -7.55 11.33 -2.03
N ALA A 4 -7.12 11.41 -0.79
CA ALA A 4 -6.20 12.42 -0.30
C ALA A 4 -4.90 11.73 0.15
N GLY A 5 -3.77 12.40 -0.03
CA GLY A 5 -2.48 11.82 0.37
C GLY A 5 -1.43 12.89 0.62
N PHE A 6 -0.44 12.52 1.41
CA PHE A 6 0.71 13.38 1.73
C PHE A 6 1.96 12.53 1.96
N PRO A 7 3.15 13.06 1.68
CA PRO A 7 4.41 12.40 2.06
C PRO A 7 4.63 12.53 3.57
N ALA A 8 4.78 11.41 4.27
CA ALA A 8 4.94 11.33 5.71
C ALA A 8 6.43 11.25 6.11
N GLY A 9 6.81 12.02 7.11
CA GLY A 9 8.11 11.99 7.75
C GLY A 9 9.31 12.23 6.82
N SER A 10 10.49 11.87 7.31
CA SER A 10 11.75 12.06 6.59
C SER A 10 11.96 11.07 5.44
N PHE A 11 11.23 9.95 5.43
CA PHE A 11 11.27 8.98 4.32
C PHE A 11 10.41 9.42 3.14
N GLY A 12 9.46 10.33 3.35
CA GLY A 12 8.55 10.80 2.31
C GLY A 12 7.62 9.72 1.80
N THR A 13 7.28 8.75 2.66
CA THR A 13 6.33 7.68 2.33
C THR A 13 4.94 8.26 2.15
N ASN A 14 4.30 7.98 1.04
CA ASN A 14 2.96 8.47 0.75
C ASN A 14 1.92 7.74 1.62
N CYS A 15 1.34 8.46 2.57
CA CYS A 15 0.16 8.04 3.31
C CYS A 15 -1.09 8.48 2.54
N TYR A 16 -2.05 7.57 2.33
CA TYR A 16 -3.30 7.89 1.64
C TYR A 16 -4.51 7.69 2.55
N VAL A 17 -5.53 8.53 2.35
CA VAL A 17 -6.86 8.39 2.95
C VAL A 17 -7.88 8.26 1.83
N ILE A 18 -8.64 7.17 1.84
CA ILE A 18 -9.56 6.78 0.75
C ILE A 18 -10.97 6.71 1.31
N ALA A 19 -11.90 7.45 0.73
CA ALA A 19 -13.30 7.48 1.13
C ALA A 19 -14.25 7.60 -0.09
N PRO A 20 -15.50 7.15 0.02
CA PRO A 20 -16.48 7.37 -1.06
C PRO A 20 -16.75 8.86 -1.28
N ALA A 21 -16.87 9.64 -0.20
CA ALA A 21 -17.08 11.08 -0.23
C ALA A 21 -16.70 11.73 1.11
N ALA A 22 -16.70 13.05 1.18
CA ALA A 22 -16.55 13.77 2.44
C ALA A 22 -17.71 13.44 3.40
N GLY A 23 -17.43 13.33 4.70
CA GLY A 23 -18.38 12.98 5.76
C GLY A 23 -18.54 11.48 5.99
N GLU A 24 -17.95 10.64 5.16
CA GLU A 24 -18.10 9.19 5.16
C GLU A 24 -17.01 8.47 5.96
N ARG A 25 -17.11 7.15 6.01
CA ARG A 25 -16.02 6.30 6.52
C ARG A 25 -14.89 6.19 5.49
N CYS A 26 -13.66 6.00 5.98
CA CYS A 26 -12.48 5.93 5.14
C CYS A 26 -11.54 4.80 5.56
N VAL A 27 -10.59 4.49 4.68
CA VAL A 27 -9.41 3.67 4.96
C VAL A 27 -8.19 4.57 4.99
N VAL A 28 -7.28 4.34 5.94
CA VAL A 28 -5.95 4.96 5.97
C VAL A 28 -4.94 3.93 5.47
N LEU A 29 -4.17 4.27 4.45
CA LEU A 29 -3.17 3.40 3.82
C LEU A 29 -1.77 3.92 4.15
N ASP A 30 -0.90 3.00 4.62
CA ASP A 30 0.51 3.23 4.92
C ASP A 30 0.78 4.49 5.77
N PRO A 31 0.25 4.58 7.01
CA PRO A 31 0.57 5.67 7.92
C PRO A 31 2.02 5.54 8.42
N GLY A 32 2.95 6.12 7.66
CA GLY A 32 4.38 6.06 7.88
C GLY A 32 4.86 6.93 9.04
N GLN A 33 6.16 7.28 9.01
CA GLN A 33 6.76 8.11 10.06
C GLN A 33 6.04 9.47 10.14
N ASP A 34 5.73 9.90 11.37
CA ASP A 34 5.10 11.20 11.66
C ASP A 34 3.74 11.43 10.93
N ALA A 35 3.03 10.37 10.55
CA ALA A 35 1.80 10.47 9.79
C ALA A 35 0.57 10.91 10.62
N VAL A 36 0.62 10.83 11.94
CA VAL A 36 -0.56 11.05 12.83
C VAL A 36 -1.23 12.40 12.57
N ASP A 37 -0.47 13.49 12.55
CA ASP A 37 -1.01 14.84 12.39
C ASP A 37 -1.58 15.06 10.99
N GLY A 38 -0.89 14.57 9.95
CA GLY A 38 -1.37 14.65 8.57
C GLY A 38 -2.66 13.86 8.33
N VAL A 39 -2.75 12.66 8.90
CA VAL A 39 -4.00 11.88 8.89
C VAL A 39 -5.11 12.65 9.60
N ALA A 40 -4.86 13.15 10.82
CA ALA A 40 -5.85 13.91 11.59
C ALA A 40 -6.33 15.19 10.86
N GLU A 41 -5.44 15.87 10.13
CA GLU A 41 -5.80 17.03 9.31
C GLU A 41 -6.77 16.65 8.18
N ILE A 42 -6.47 15.62 7.38
CA ILE A 42 -7.34 15.12 6.30
C ILE A 42 -8.69 14.68 6.85
N LEU A 43 -8.69 13.92 7.95
CA LEU A 43 -9.93 13.45 8.58
C LEU A 43 -10.82 14.62 9.03
N ARG A 44 -10.24 15.67 9.60
CA ARG A 44 -10.95 16.86 10.04
C ARG A 44 -11.46 17.67 8.85
N GLU A 45 -10.61 17.92 7.84
CA GLU A 45 -10.95 18.72 6.65
C GLU A 45 -12.14 18.12 5.91
N HIS A 46 -12.10 16.83 5.69
CA HIS A 46 -13.13 16.11 4.93
C HIS A 46 -14.19 15.47 5.83
N ARG A 47 -14.13 15.65 7.16
CA ARG A 47 -15.07 15.06 8.16
C ARG A 47 -15.17 13.56 8.04
N LEU A 48 -14.04 12.89 7.81
CA LEU A 48 -13.96 11.43 7.63
C LEU A 48 -13.82 10.70 8.98
N ARG A 49 -14.19 9.42 8.97
CA ARG A 49 -14.07 8.51 10.11
C ARG A 49 -13.38 7.23 9.65
N PRO A 50 -12.18 6.91 10.16
CA PRO A 50 -11.52 5.66 9.80
C PRO A 50 -12.37 4.42 10.09
N ALA A 51 -12.26 3.43 9.23
CA ALA A 51 -12.82 2.09 9.38
C ALA A 51 -11.71 1.05 9.54
N ALA A 52 -10.55 1.34 8.99
CA ALA A 52 -9.37 0.48 9.03
C ALA A 52 -8.11 1.26 8.69
N VAL A 53 -6.97 0.74 9.14
CA VAL A 53 -5.64 1.01 8.58
C VAL A 53 -5.25 -0.17 7.72
N VAL A 54 -4.72 0.06 6.51
CA VAL A 54 -4.25 -1.02 5.63
C VAL A 54 -2.80 -0.77 5.24
N LEU A 55 -2.01 -1.83 5.16
CA LEU A 55 -0.58 -1.76 4.87
C LEU A 55 -0.24 -2.49 3.59
N THR A 56 0.52 -1.84 2.72
CA THR A 56 1.06 -2.46 1.52
C THR A 56 2.14 -3.48 1.87
N HIS A 57 2.94 -3.20 2.91
CA HIS A 57 3.96 -4.10 3.44
C HIS A 57 4.43 -3.64 4.83
N GLY A 58 5.34 -4.40 5.44
CA GLY A 58 5.72 -4.21 6.84
C GLY A 58 6.96 -3.34 7.06
N HIS A 59 7.55 -2.68 6.06
CA HIS A 59 8.70 -1.82 6.30
C HIS A 59 8.37 -0.65 7.23
N LEU A 60 9.34 -0.29 8.04
CA LEU A 60 9.23 0.66 9.12
C LEU A 60 8.62 2.01 8.69
N ASP A 61 9.06 2.51 7.55
CA ASP A 61 8.62 3.80 7.02
C ASP A 61 7.16 3.80 6.55
N HIS A 62 6.54 2.64 6.28
CA HIS A 62 5.11 2.50 5.96
C HIS A 62 4.23 2.25 7.18
N MET A 63 4.79 1.65 8.25
CA MET A 63 3.99 1.19 9.39
C MET A 63 4.21 1.98 10.69
N TRP A 64 5.10 2.97 10.72
CA TRP A 64 5.54 3.66 11.93
C TRP A 64 4.41 4.22 12.78
N SER A 65 3.40 4.83 12.16
CA SER A 65 2.26 5.43 12.86
C SER A 65 1.02 4.53 12.92
N VAL A 66 1.13 3.23 12.59
CA VAL A 66 -0.02 2.30 12.59
C VAL A 66 -0.67 2.23 13.96
N VAL A 67 0.13 1.98 15.01
CA VAL A 67 -0.40 1.83 16.38
C VAL A 67 -1.10 3.09 16.87
N PRO A 68 -0.50 4.29 16.84
CA PRO A 68 -1.20 5.50 17.27
C PRO A 68 -2.44 5.83 16.42
N VAL A 69 -2.44 5.56 15.10
CA VAL A 69 -3.62 5.81 14.26
C VAL A 69 -4.74 4.80 14.58
N CYS A 70 -4.42 3.50 14.69
CA CYS A 70 -5.40 2.48 15.07
C CYS A 70 -6.00 2.76 16.45
N GLY A 71 -5.15 3.06 17.44
CA GLY A 71 -5.60 3.31 18.81
C GLY A 71 -6.44 4.58 18.96
N ALA A 72 -6.13 5.64 18.22
CA ALA A 72 -6.91 6.89 18.23
C ALA A 72 -8.34 6.73 17.71
N HIS A 73 -8.59 5.72 16.85
CA HIS A 73 -9.87 5.54 16.17
C HIS A 73 -10.56 4.21 16.48
N ASP A 74 -9.94 3.34 17.30
CA ASP A 74 -10.43 2.01 17.65
C ASP A 74 -10.75 1.18 16.38
N VAL A 75 -9.74 1.05 15.50
CA VAL A 75 -9.90 0.36 14.20
C VAL A 75 -8.79 -0.67 13.99
N PRO A 76 -9.08 -1.78 13.26
CA PRO A 76 -8.08 -2.80 12.95
C PRO A 76 -7.03 -2.31 11.94
N ALA A 77 -5.84 -2.92 12.03
CA ALA A 77 -4.84 -2.87 10.98
C ALA A 77 -4.93 -4.13 10.09
N TYR A 78 -4.71 -3.96 8.79
CA TYR A 78 -4.64 -5.06 7.83
C TYR A 78 -3.23 -5.15 7.26
N ILE A 79 -2.64 -6.34 7.29
CA ILE A 79 -1.31 -6.63 6.73
C ILE A 79 -1.27 -8.06 6.19
N HIS A 80 -0.43 -8.31 5.20
CA HIS A 80 -0.18 -9.67 4.73
C HIS A 80 0.56 -10.49 5.81
N PRO A 81 0.17 -11.77 6.07
CA PRO A 81 0.73 -12.56 7.18
C PRO A 81 2.26 -12.73 7.10
N ALA A 82 2.85 -12.75 5.91
CA ALA A 82 4.29 -12.87 5.76
C ALA A 82 5.09 -11.66 6.28
N ASP A 83 4.45 -10.49 6.42
CA ASP A 83 5.06 -9.26 6.93
C ASP A 83 4.58 -8.88 8.34
N ARG A 84 3.58 -9.57 8.89
CA ARG A 84 2.98 -9.25 10.20
C ARG A 84 4.01 -9.12 11.32
N PHE A 85 5.04 -9.96 11.31
CA PHE A 85 6.09 -9.93 12.34
C PHE A 85 6.81 -8.58 12.44
N MET A 86 6.83 -7.79 11.35
CA MET A 86 7.46 -6.47 11.32
C MET A 86 6.65 -5.42 12.10
N LEU A 87 5.37 -5.65 12.40
CA LEU A 87 4.60 -4.73 13.25
C LEU A 87 5.21 -4.61 14.67
N ALA A 88 5.71 -5.72 15.20
CA ALA A 88 6.36 -5.75 16.52
C ALA A 88 7.89 -5.64 16.44
N ASP A 89 8.49 -6.02 15.33
CA ASP A 89 9.95 -6.04 15.13
C ASP A 89 10.32 -5.56 13.72
N PRO A 90 10.08 -4.26 13.40
CA PRO A 90 10.32 -3.73 12.06
C PRO A 90 11.80 -3.67 11.69
N LEU A 91 12.70 -3.72 12.68
CA LEU A 91 14.14 -3.69 12.44
C LEU A 91 14.64 -4.95 11.73
N ARG A 92 13.87 -6.04 11.71
CA ARG A 92 14.15 -7.22 10.91
C ARG A 92 13.96 -7.01 9.40
N GLY A 93 13.23 -5.97 9.00
CA GLY A 93 13.02 -5.59 7.60
C GLY A 93 14.04 -4.59 7.05
N VAL A 94 14.97 -4.11 7.88
CA VAL A 94 15.95 -3.07 7.49
C VAL A 94 17.38 -3.57 7.55
N SER A 95 18.32 -2.80 6.96
CA SER A 95 19.75 -3.14 7.09
C SER A 95 20.24 -2.98 8.52
N PRO A 96 21.25 -3.76 8.96
CA PRO A 96 21.83 -3.63 10.31
C PRO A 96 22.35 -2.21 10.62
N GLN A 97 22.88 -1.51 9.61
CA GLN A 97 23.35 -0.16 9.75
C GLN A 97 22.19 0.81 10.03
N PHE A 98 21.07 0.64 9.36
CA PHE A 98 19.88 1.45 9.58
C PHE A 98 19.21 1.13 10.94
N ALA A 99 19.13 -0.14 11.31
CA ALA A 99 18.65 -0.55 12.62
C ALA A 99 19.42 0.12 13.78
N ALA A 100 20.73 0.27 13.63
CA ALA A 100 21.56 0.98 14.63
C ALA A 100 21.24 2.48 14.73
N ILE A 101 20.74 3.11 13.65
CA ILE A 101 20.35 4.53 13.63
C ILE A 101 18.98 4.74 14.27
N VAL A 102 18.03 3.86 14.00
CA VAL A 102 16.66 3.92 14.58
C VAL A 102 16.71 3.76 16.11
N GLY A 103 17.70 2.99 16.60
CA GLY A 103 17.97 2.91 18.04
C GLY A 103 17.01 2.02 18.80
N ALA A 104 16.69 2.41 20.04
CA ALA A 104 15.93 1.59 20.98
C ALA A 104 14.42 1.91 20.99
N GLU A 105 13.84 2.35 19.88
CA GLU A 105 12.40 2.52 19.79
C GLU A 105 11.69 1.17 19.92
N THR A 106 10.58 1.17 20.67
CA THR A 106 9.79 -0.03 20.88
C THR A 106 8.55 0.01 20.01
N PHE A 107 8.39 -1.01 19.19
CA PHE A 107 7.22 -1.19 18.35
C PHE A 107 6.36 -2.32 18.92
N THR A 108 5.06 -2.25 18.72
CA THR A 108 4.08 -3.26 19.12
C THR A 108 3.07 -3.46 18.02
N GLU A 109 2.40 -4.61 18.01
CA GLU A 109 1.24 -4.78 17.14
C GLU A 109 0.08 -3.89 17.62
N PRO A 110 -0.81 -3.40 16.72
CA PRO A 110 -2.11 -2.87 17.08
C PRO A 110 -2.96 -3.90 17.83
N ASP A 111 -3.95 -3.44 18.58
CA ASP A 111 -4.85 -4.31 19.37
C ASP A 111 -5.60 -5.32 18.50
N GLU A 112 -5.95 -4.94 17.26
CA GLU A 112 -6.58 -5.83 16.30
C GLU A 112 -5.81 -5.81 14.97
N VAL A 113 -5.32 -7.00 14.56
CA VAL A 113 -4.64 -7.20 13.27
C VAL A 113 -5.39 -8.25 12.46
N ARG A 114 -5.75 -7.90 11.24
CA ARG A 114 -6.40 -8.78 10.24
C ARG A 114 -5.46 -9.10 9.09
N GLU A 115 -5.57 -10.30 8.56
CA GLU A 115 -4.66 -10.78 7.51
C GLU A 115 -5.24 -10.53 6.12
N LEU A 116 -4.40 -10.00 5.24
CA LEU A 116 -4.69 -9.84 3.81
C LEU A 116 -4.56 -11.18 3.09
N THR A 117 -5.40 -11.41 2.10
CA THR A 117 -5.36 -12.63 1.26
C THR A 117 -5.33 -12.25 -0.21
N ASP A 118 -4.41 -12.87 -0.97
CA ASP A 118 -4.28 -12.65 -2.42
C ASP A 118 -5.60 -12.89 -3.17
N GLY A 119 -5.92 -11.98 -4.07
CA GLY A 119 -7.10 -12.04 -4.93
C GLY A 119 -8.42 -11.80 -4.22
N LYS A 120 -8.42 -11.45 -2.94
CA LYS A 120 -9.66 -11.18 -2.20
C LYS A 120 -9.84 -9.70 -1.91
N PRO A 121 -11.09 -9.23 -1.85
CA PRO A 121 -11.39 -7.90 -1.33
C PRO A 121 -11.10 -7.83 0.18
N LEU A 122 -10.92 -6.61 0.71
CA LEU A 122 -10.76 -6.38 2.15
C LEU A 122 -12.00 -6.78 2.98
N GLY A 123 -13.17 -6.85 2.35
CA GLY A 123 -14.44 -7.13 3.03
C GLY A 123 -15.01 -5.91 3.76
N LEU A 124 -14.69 -4.72 3.29
CA LEU A 124 -15.17 -3.45 3.86
C LEU A 124 -16.29 -2.79 3.04
N GLU A 125 -16.77 -3.40 1.97
CA GLU A 125 -17.80 -2.85 1.09
C GLU A 125 -19.05 -2.41 1.86
N GLY A 126 -19.54 -3.22 2.79
CA GLY A 126 -20.71 -2.89 3.62
C GLY A 126 -20.50 -1.68 4.56
N VAL A 127 -19.26 -1.23 4.73
CA VAL A 127 -18.88 -0.12 5.60
C VAL A 127 -18.48 1.12 4.80
N LEU A 128 -17.81 0.93 3.67
CA LEU A 128 -17.24 1.97 2.84
C LEU A 128 -18.07 2.28 1.58
N GLY A 129 -18.96 1.36 1.16
CA GLY A 129 -19.63 1.44 -0.14
C GLY A 129 -18.73 1.10 -1.33
N PHE A 130 -17.49 0.70 -1.09
CA PHE A 130 -16.53 0.16 -2.06
C PHE A 130 -15.61 -0.84 -1.36
N ASP A 131 -14.85 -1.59 -2.15
CA ASP A 131 -13.81 -2.46 -1.60
C ASP A 131 -12.49 -2.30 -2.36
N LEU A 132 -11.42 -2.69 -1.71
CA LEU A 132 -10.08 -2.74 -2.30
C LEU A 132 -9.71 -4.21 -2.54
N VAL A 133 -9.32 -4.52 -3.76
CA VAL A 133 -8.85 -5.86 -4.12
C VAL A 133 -7.36 -5.97 -3.82
N VAL A 134 -6.99 -7.03 -3.11
CA VAL A 134 -5.61 -7.31 -2.70
C VAL A 134 -4.91 -8.16 -3.76
N ASP A 135 -3.77 -7.72 -4.25
CA ASP A 135 -2.85 -8.52 -5.07
C ASP A 135 -1.55 -8.73 -4.30
N HIS A 136 -1.25 -9.97 -3.88
CA HIS A 136 0.02 -10.30 -3.25
C HIS A 136 1.15 -10.15 -4.28
N ALA A 137 2.14 -9.33 -3.99
CA ALA A 137 3.21 -8.95 -4.92
C ALA A 137 4.59 -9.02 -4.25
N PRO A 138 5.06 -10.23 -3.84
CA PRO A 138 6.31 -10.39 -3.12
C PRO A 138 7.52 -9.97 -3.97
N GLY A 139 8.62 -9.67 -3.28
CA GLY A 139 9.90 -9.35 -3.90
C GLY A 139 10.56 -8.09 -3.36
N HIS A 140 9.80 -7.07 -2.98
CA HIS A 140 10.28 -5.99 -2.12
C HIS A 140 10.32 -6.46 -0.66
N THR A 141 9.22 -7.02 -0.16
CA THR A 141 9.15 -7.88 1.02
C THR A 141 8.43 -9.18 0.66
N LYS A 142 8.40 -10.14 1.60
CA LYS A 142 7.64 -11.39 1.43
C LYS A 142 6.12 -11.18 1.44
N GLY A 143 5.65 -10.16 2.15
CA GLY A 143 4.24 -9.84 2.31
C GLY A 143 3.79 -8.61 1.54
N SER A 144 4.59 -8.07 0.63
CA SER A 144 4.18 -6.94 -0.21
C SER A 144 2.89 -7.24 -0.96
N VAL A 145 1.95 -6.29 -0.91
CA VAL A 145 0.69 -6.33 -1.66
C VAL A 145 0.49 -5.01 -2.40
N THR A 146 -0.33 -5.04 -3.43
CA THR A 146 -0.95 -3.85 -4.00
C THR A 146 -2.44 -3.85 -3.69
N PHE A 147 -3.06 -2.67 -3.64
CA PHE A 147 -4.50 -2.54 -3.53
C PHE A 147 -5.05 -1.93 -4.82
N THR A 148 -6.03 -2.58 -5.41
CA THR A 148 -6.76 -2.04 -6.55
C THR A 148 -8.11 -1.52 -6.09
N LEU A 149 -8.37 -0.24 -6.30
CA LEU A 149 -9.67 0.37 -6.22
C LEU A 149 -10.30 0.30 -7.62
N PRO A 150 -11.30 -0.57 -7.82
CA PRO A 150 -11.93 -0.70 -9.12
C PRO A 150 -12.76 0.54 -9.44
N ARG A 151 -12.98 0.79 -10.72
CA ARG A 151 -13.91 1.79 -11.22
C ARG A 151 -15.30 1.62 -10.59
N LEU A 152 -15.85 2.70 -10.06
CA LEU A 152 -17.15 2.67 -9.39
C LEU A 152 -18.33 3.01 -10.31
N ASP A 153 -18.07 3.54 -11.48
CA ASP A 153 -19.09 3.90 -12.45
C ASP A 153 -18.69 3.55 -13.89
N GLU A 154 -19.69 3.44 -14.77
CA GLU A 154 -19.47 3.22 -16.20
C GLU A 154 -18.98 4.50 -16.94
N ALA A 155 -18.98 5.64 -16.26
CA ALA A 155 -18.74 6.95 -16.88
C ALA A 155 -17.26 7.30 -17.07
N GLY A 156 -16.32 6.52 -16.54
CA GLY A 156 -15.01 6.56 -17.07
C GLY A 156 -13.84 6.98 -16.18
N ASP A 157 -13.97 7.06 -14.85
CA ASP A 157 -12.79 7.19 -14.02
C ASP A 157 -11.96 5.89 -14.08
N PRO A 158 -10.64 5.95 -14.35
CA PRO A 158 -9.81 4.75 -14.42
C PRO A 158 -9.71 4.06 -13.06
N ASP A 159 -9.42 2.74 -13.07
CA ASP A 159 -9.03 2.03 -11.87
C ASP A 159 -7.80 2.67 -11.24
N VAL A 160 -7.69 2.57 -9.91
CA VAL A 160 -6.53 3.09 -9.16
C VAL A 160 -5.82 1.94 -8.47
N MET A 161 -4.52 1.84 -8.68
CA MET A 161 -3.62 0.91 -7.97
C MET A 161 -2.80 1.69 -6.94
N PHE A 162 -2.89 1.32 -5.69
CA PHE A 162 -1.92 1.69 -4.65
C PHE A 162 -0.83 0.63 -4.67
N SER A 163 0.31 0.96 -5.27
CA SER A 163 1.34 -0.02 -5.57
C SER A 163 2.30 -0.30 -4.42
N GLY A 164 2.23 0.46 -3.32
CA GLY A 164 3.28 0.44 -2.31
C GLY A 164 4.65 0.58 -2.98
N ASP A 165 5.58 -0.29 -2.60
CA ASP A 165 6.93 -0.29 -3.14
C ASP A 165 7.16 -1.34 -4.24
N LEU A 166 6.08 -1.73 -4.94
CA LEU A 166 6.22 -2.58 -6.13
C LEU A 166 6.63 -1.76 -7.36
N LEU A 167 5.95 -0.64 -7.64
CA LEU A 167 6.12 0.16 -8.85
C LEU A 167 6.11 1.65 -8.52
N PHE A 168 7.11 2.37 -9.02
CA PHE A 168 7.23 3.83 -8.94
C PHE A 168 7.24 4.46 -10.33
N ALA A 169 7.09 5.79 -10.40
CA ALA A 169 7.29 6.53 -11.63
C ALA A 169 8.75 6.39 -12.12
N GLY A 170 8.96 5.59 -13.17
CA GLY A 170 10.27 5.32 -13.78
C GLY A 170 11.18 4.35 -13.00
N SER A 171 10.70 3.72 -11.94
CA SER A 171 11.49 2.81 -11.09
C SER A 171 10.62 1.70 -10.48
N VAL A 172 11.24 0.86 -9.67
CA VAL A 172 10.60 -0.18 -8.84
C VAL A 172 11.22 -0.18 -7.44
N GLY A 173 10.55 -0.81 -6.48
CA GLY A 173 11.10 -0.99 -5.15
C GLY A 173 12.40 -1.80 -5.16
N ARG A 174 13.25 -1.53 -4.17
CA ARG A 174 14.46 -2.33 -3.94
C ARG A 174 14.11 -3.74 -3.46
N SER A 175 14.99 -4.69 -3.71
CA SER A 175 14.80 -6.11 -3.31
C SER A 175 16.03 -6.68 -2.61
N ASP A 176 16.91 -5.82 -2.08
CA ASP A 176 18.17 -6.18 -1.43
C ASP A 176 18.13 -6.07 0.11
N LEU A 177 16.98 -5.69 0.68
CA LEU A 177 16.73 -5.72 2.12
C LEU A 177 16.32 -7.12 2.60
N PRO A 178 16.37 -7.40 3.91
CA PRO A 178 15.92 -8.67 4.46
C PRO A 178 14.50 -9.03 4.02
N GLY A 179 14.33 -10.20 3.42
CA GLY A 179 13.03 -10.64 2.86
C GLY A 179 12.81 -10.27 1.40
N GLY A 180 13.65 -9.41 0.82
CA GLY A 180 13.58 -9.05 -0.60
C GLY A 180 14.15 -10.15 -1.51
N ASP A 181 13.62 -10.24 -2.75
CA ASP A 181 14.07 -11.14 -3.81
C ASP A 181 13.80 -10.53 -5.18
N PRO A 182 14.84 -10.26 -5.99
CA PRO A 182 14.67 -9.63 -7.30
C PRO A 182 13.94 -10.52 -8.32
N ALA A 183 14.00 -11.84 -8.18
CA ALA A 183 13.29 -12.74 -9.09
C ALA A 183 11.78 -12.76 -8.75
N GLU A 184 11.42 -12.77 -7.46
CA GLU A 184 10.03 -12.61 -7.00
C GLU A 184 9.47 -11.24 -7.40
N LEU A 185 10.26 -10.15 -7.27
CA LEU A 185 9.85 -8.81 -7.69
C LEU A 185 9.51 -8.76 -9.19
N ASN A 186 10.38 -9.32 -10.04
CA ASN A 186 10.15 -9.40 -11.48
C ASN A 186 8.90 -10.24 -11.82
N ALA A 187 8.69 -11.36 -11.12
CA ALA A 187 7.51 -12.19 -11.28
C ALA A 187 6.23 -11.44 -10.86
N SER A 188 6.29 -10.67 -9.78
CA SER A 188 5.18 -9.84 -9.31
C SER A 188 4.86 -8.72 -10.30
N LEU A 189 5.86 -8.02 -10.83
CA LEU A 189 5.67 -7.01 -11.89
C LEU A 189 5.02 -7.62 -13.14
N ALA A 190 5.47 -8.80 -13.56
CA ALA A 190 4.92 -9.51 -14.71
C ALA A 190 3.46 -9.96 -14.53
N ARG A 191 3.10 -10.36 -13.31
CA ARG A 191 1.78 -10.88 -12.98
C ARG A 191 0.78 -9.79 -12.58
N VAL A 192 1.23 -8.80 -11.79
CA VAL A 192 0.33 -7.81 -11.18
C VAL A 192 0.26 -6.52 -12.00
N VAL A 193 1.36 -6.09 -12.61
CA VAL A 193 1.46 -4.80 -13.30
C VAL A 193 1.19 -4.92 -14.80
N LEU A 194 1.93 -5.81 -15.49
CA LEU A 194 1.87 -5.87 -16.95
C LEU A 194 0.49 -6.21 -17.55
N PRO A 195 -0.39 -6.99 -16.91
CA PRO A 195 -1.73 -7.25 -17.46
C PRO A 195 -2.72 -6.07 -17.31
N ARG A 196 -2.39 -5.05 -16.50
CA ARG A 196 -3.32 -3.96 -16.21
C ARG A 196 -3.49 -3.01 -17.41
N PRO A 197 -4.65 -2.35 -17.52
CA PRO A 197 -4.92 -1.40 -18.61
C PRO A 197 -4.01 -0.17 -18.51
N ASP A 198 -3.72 0.46 -19.67
CA ASP A 198 -2.78 1.58 -19.76
C ASP A 198 -3.24 2.83 -19.01
N ASP A 199 -4.55 3.04 -18.91
CA ASP A 199 -5.16 4.20 -18.24
C ASP A 199 -5.23 4.06 -16.72
N MET A 200 -4.95 2.86 -16.16
CA MET A 200 -4.93 2.65 -14.69
C MET A 200 -3.94 3.60 -14.03
N ILE A 201 -4.43 4.36 -13.06
CA ILE A 201 -3.62 5.26 -12.24
C ILE A 201 -2.84 4.45 -11.23
N VAL A 202 -1.56 4.79 -11.03
CA VAL A 202 -0.69 4.19 -10.01
C VAL A 202 -0.32 5.24 -8.99
N LEU A 203 -0.66 4.98 -7.74
CA LEU A 203 -0.32 5.77 -6.55
C LEU A 203 0.70 4.97 -5.72
N PRO A 204 2.00 5.31 -5.81
CA PRO A 204 3.07 4.53 -5.19
C PRO A 204 3.30 4.87 -3.73
N GLY A 205 4.09 4.04 -3.04
CA GLY A 205 4.57 4.29 -1.68
C GLY A 205 5.51 5.49 -1.59
N HIS A 206 6.25 5.81 -2.65
CA HIS A 206 7.14 6.98 -2.70
C HIS A 206 7.04 7.73 -4.02
N GLY A 207 7.23 9.05 -3.94
CA GLY A 207 7.27 9.91 -5.12
C GLY A 207 5.90 10.21 -5.71
N GLY A 208 5.88 10.67 -6.96
CA GLY A 208 4.66 11.07 -7.65
C GLY A 208 3.90 9.91 -8.28
N GLY A 209 2.59 10.11 -8.51
CA GLY A 209 1.74 9.17 -9.24
C GLY A 209 2.15 9.03 -10.71
N THR A 210 1.73 7.90 -11.31
CA THR A 210 1.97 7.57 -12.72
C THR A 210 0.79 6.79 -13.31
N THR A 211 0.95 6.20 -14.49
CA THR A 211 -0.02 5.27 -15.09
C THR A 211 0.69 4.01 -15.59
N ILE A 212 -0.04 2.91 -15.67
CA ILE A 212 0.50 1.65 -16.18
C ILE A 212 1.06 1.82 -17.60
N GLY A 213 0.35 2.54 -18.48
CA GLY A 213 0.80 2.79 -19.84
C GLY A 213 2.11 3.57 -19.93
N ARG A 214 2.27 4.60 -19.09
CA ARG A 214 3.53 5.35 -19.00
C ARG A 214 4.68 4.46 -18.57
N GLU A 215 4.47 3.68 -17.52
CA GLU A 215 5.51 2.79 -17.01
C GLU A 215 5.85 1.66 -17.99
N ARG A 216 4.86 1.07 -18.63
CA ARG A 216 5.08 0.06 -19.69
C ARG A 216 5.93 0.61 -20.83
N ALA A 217 5.73 1.87 -21.20
CA ALA A 217 6.46 2.51 -22.31
C ALA A 217 7.88 2.92 -21.94
N SER A 218 8.12 3.39 -20.71
CA SER A 218 9.36 4.09 -20.37
C SER A 218 10.16 3.50 -19.19
N ASN A 219 9.52 2.71 -18.30
CA ASN A 219 10.19 2.18 -17.13
C ASN A 219 11.24 1.11 -17.50
N PRO A 220 12.54 1.33 -17.21
CA PRO A 220 13.59 0.40 -17.60
C PRO A 220 13.46 -1.00 -16.94
N PHE A 221 12.84 -1.09 -15.78
CA PHE A 221 12.65 -2.34 -15.04
C PHE A 221 11.53 -3.22 -15.60
N LEU A 222 10.61 -2.64 -16.39
CA LEU A 222 9.57 -3.41 -17.07
C LEU A 222 10.01 -3.93 -18.44
N ARG A 223 11.14 -3.43 -18.96
CA ARG A 223 11.65 -3.84 -20.27
C ARG A 223 12.06 -5.31 -20.27
N GLY A 224 11.51 -6.06 -21.21
CA GLY A 224 11.84 -7.48 -21.40
C GLY A 224 11.07 -8.43 -20.49
N LEU A 225 10.31 -7.92 -19.51
CA LEU A 225 9.35 -8.74 -18.79
C LEU A 225 8.21 -9.14 -19.74
N LYS A 226 7.74 -10.38 -19.59
CA LYS A 226 6.56 -10.88 -20.33
C LYS A 226 5.39 -10.94 -19.35
N SER A 227 4.26 -10.39 -19.77
CA SER A 227 3.01 -10.55 -19.01
C SER A 227 2.71 -12.03 -18.81
N VAL A 228 2.36 -12.38 -17.58
CA VAL A 228 1.81 -13.69 -17.25
C VAL A 228 0.30 -13.52 -17.21
N ASP A 229 -0.38 -14.14 -18.15
CA ASP A 229 -1.85 -14.13 -18.21
C ASP A 229 -2.37 -14.94 -17.00
N THR A 230 -2.73 -14.24 -15.96
CA THR A 230 -3.50 -14.79 -14.84
C THR A 230 -4.95 -14.47 -15.11
N ALA A 231 -5.62 -15.28 -15.94
CA ALA A 231 -7.06 -15.19 -16.08
C ALA A 231 -7.68 -15.35 -14.67
N ARG A 232 -7.99 -14.24 -14.02
CA ARG A 232 -8.84 -14.22 -12.83
C ARG A 232 -10.27 -14.26 -13.33
N PRO A 233 -11.06 -15.30 -12.99
CA PRO A 233 -12.47 -15.29 -13.30
C PRO A 233 -13.15 -14.20 -12.45
N GLY A 234 -13.63 -13.18 -13.12
CA GLY A 234 -14.58 -12.20 -12.59
C GLY A 234 -13.99 -11.08 -11.70
N LEU A 235 -13.52 -10.05 -12.32
CA LEU A 235 -13.68 -8.67 -11.89
C LEU A 235 -14.73 -8.04 -12.78
#